data_1b531e3d380459d7b73ecd2d2805251b
#
_entry.id   1b531e3d380459d7b73ecd2d2805251b
#
_cell.length_a   1.000
_cell.length_b   1.000
_cell.length_c   1.000
_cell.angle_alpha   90.00
_cell.angle_beta   90.00
_cell.angle_gamma   90.00
#
_symmetry.space_group_name_H-M   'P 1'
#
loop_
_entity.id
_entity.type
_entity.pdbx_description
1 polymer ?
#
loop_
_entity_poly.entity_id
_entity_poly.type
_entity_poly.pdbx_seq_one_letter_code
_entity_poly.pdbx_strand_id
1 'polypeptide(L)'
;MITDSWGGQITATNKIFDNLSDEELLKEVSPGRNRGIYLLGHLTAVHDLMLPLLRFEAAKYPELKPVFLDSPDKAVEATPSATQLRQQWKDVNETLSNHIKNLPADDWFTRHANISEEDFIKEPHRNRLNVLLDRTIHLSNHRGQLLLLKKKT
;
A
#
# COMPACT_ATOMS: atom_id res chain seq x y z
N MET A 1 -13.49 12.96 -5.35
CA MET A 1 -14.12 11.75 -4.80
C MET A 1 -13.07 10.81 -4.24
N ILE A 2 -13.43 9.59 -3.77
CA ILE A 2 -12.43 8.70 -3.12
C ILE A 2 -11.29 8.29 -4.05
N THR A 3 -11.57 8.04 -5.32
CA THR A 3 -10.56 7.73 -6.34
C THR A 3 -9.56 8.87 -6.53
N ASP A 4 -10.01 10.12 -6.48
CA ASP A 4 -9.13 11.30 -6.56
C ASP A 4 -8.29 11.42 -5.29
N SER A 5 -8.90 11.14 -4.12
CA SER A 5 -8.19 11.12 -2.85
C SER A 5 -7.09 10.06 -2.84
N TRP A 6 -7.39 8.84 -3.32
CA TRP A 6 -6.40 7.78 -3.53
C TRP A 6 -5.25 8.25 -4.42
N GLY A 7 -5.55 8.75 -5.62
CA GLY A 7 -4.54 9.25 -6.56
C GLY A 7 -3.68 10.37 -5.96
N GLY A 8 -4.28 11.28 -5.22
CA GLY A 8 -3.59 12.34 -4.49
C GLY A 8 -2.63 11.80 -3.41
N GLN A 9 -3.05 10.78 -2.66
CA GLN A 9 -2.18 10.12 -1.68
C GLN A 9 -1.00 9.39 -2.34
N ILE A 10 -1.23 8.66 -3.44
CA ILE A 10 -0.16 8.02 -4.22
C ILE A 10 0.85 9.05 -4.71
N THR A 11 0.38 10.12 -5.35
CA THR A 11 1.25 11.20 -5.86
C THR A 11 2.08 11.84 -4.75
N ALA A 12 1.48 12.12 -3.61
CA ALA A 12 2.18 12.72 -2.47
C ALA A 12 3.21 11.73 -1.86
N THR A 13 2.89 10.44 -1.79
CA THR A 13 3.80 9.41 -1.27
C THR A 13 4.96 9.16 -2.22
N ASN A 14 4.72 9.14 -3.55
CA ASN A 14 5.78 9.05 -4.56
C ASN A 14 6.81 10.17 -4.37
N LYS A 15 6.36 11.42 -4.21
CA LYS A 15 7.27 12.55 -3.95
C LYS A 15 8.14 12.37 -2.72
N ILE A 16 7.63 11.72 -1.66
CA ILE A 16 8.42 11.43 -0.46
C ILE A 16 9.48 10.37 -0.79
N PHE A 17 9.10 9.25 -1.39
CA PHE A 17 10.04 8.19 -1.73
C PHE A 17 11.11 8.64 -2.74
N ASP A 18 10.74 9.46 -3.73
CA ASP A 18 11.69 10.01 -4.72
C ASP A 18 12.71 10.97 -4.08
N ASN A 19 12.33 11.63 -2.98
CA ASN A 19 13.18 12.61 -2.29
C ASN A 19 13.93 12.06 -1.06
N LEU A 20 13.74 10.80 -0.69
CA LEU A 20 14.51 10.12 0.36
C LEU A 20 15.67 9.36 -0.27
N SER A 21 16.87 9.56 0.27
CA SER A 21 18.01 8.71 -0.10
C SER A 21 17.86 7.30 0.49
N ASP A 22 18.64 6.35 -0.02
CA ASP A 22 18.66 4.99 0.52
C ASP A 22 19.14 4.98 1.99
N GLU A 23 20.07 5.86 2.33
CA GLU A 23 20.54 6.04 3.73
C GLU A 23 19.42 6.58 4.63
N GLU A 24 18.60 7.51 4.13
CA GLU A 24 17.45 8.02 4.88
C GLU A 24 16.38 6.95 5.07
N LEU A 25 16.13 6.10 4.06
CA LEU A 25 15.22 4.96 4.18
C LEU A 25 15.67 3.93 5.23
N LEU A 26 16.97 3.81 5.51
CA LEU A 26 17.47 2.90 6.54
C LEU A 26 17.27 3.42 7.97
N LYS A 27 16.86 4.68 8.15
CA LYS A 27 16.59 5.26 9.47
C LYS A 27 15.19 4.88 9.96
N GLU A 28 15.08 4.76 11.28
CA GLU A 28 13.78 4.64 11.96
C GLU A 28 13.02 5.97 11.89
N VAL A 29 11.71 5.91 11.68
CA VAL A 29 10.85 7.11 11.68
C VAL A 29 10.82 7.81 13.03
N SER A 30 11.09 7.06 14.08
CA SER A 30 11.29 7.51 15.46
C SER A 30 12.04 6.39 16.21
N PRO A 31 12.77 6.67 17.30
CA PRO A 31 13.48 5.64 18.06
C PRO A 31 12.61 4.43 18.41
N GLY A 32 13.07 3.23 18.05
CA GLY A 32 12.37 1.98 18.29
C GLY A 32 11.15 1.72 17.35
N ARG A 33 10.98 2.52 16.30
CA ARG A 33 9.93 2.34 15.30
C ARG A 33 10.48 1.78 14.00
N ASN A 34 9.58 1.47 13.05
CA ASN A 34 9.95 0.94 11.75
C ASN A 34 10.85 1.88 10.97
N ARG A 35 11.78 1.29 10.21
CA ARG A 35 12.61 2.02 9.26
C ARG A 35 11.77 2.41 8.02
N GLY A 36 12.22 3.47 7.34
CA GLY A 36 11.59 3.90 6.08
C GLY A 36 11.55 2.81 5.03
N ILE A 37 12.61 2.01 4.89
CA ILE A 37 12.67 0.89 3.94
C ILE A 37 11.62 -0.18 4.26
N TYR A 38 11.38 -0.45 5.55
CA TYR A 38 10.32 -1.36 5.96
C TYR A 38 8.94 -0.81 5.58
N LEU A 39 8.69 0.48 5.80
CA LEU A 39 7.42 1.12 5.41
C LEU A 39 7.22 1.13 3.89
N LEU A 40 8.28 1.31 3.10
CA LEU A 40 8.21 1.17 1.64
C LEU A 40 7.80 -0.25 1.23
N GLY A 41 8.44 -1.28 1.79
CA GLY A 41 8.09 -2.68 1.54
C GLY A 41 6.68 -3.03 2.02
N HIS A 42 6.31 -2.57 3.23
CA HIS A 42 4.99 -2.77 3.82
C HIS A 42 3.87 -2.18 2.95
N LEU A 43 4.00 -0.94 2.53
CA LEU A 43 3.03 -0.28 1.66
C LEU A 43 2.95 -0.96 0.30
N THR A 44 4.09 -1.40 -0.26
CA THR A 44 4.12 -2.16 -1.52
C THR A 44 3.36 -3.47 -1.38
N ALA A 45 3.63 -4.24 -0.33
CA ALA A 45 2.96 -5.53 -0.08
C ALA A 45 1.45 -5.35 0.17
N VAL A 46 1.05 -4.33 0.94
CA VAL A 46 -0.38 -4.02 1.17
C VAL A 46 -1.08 -3.69 -0.15
N HIS A 47 -0.47 -2.86 -0.98
CA HIS A 47 -1.06 -2.46 -2.26
C HIS A 47 -1.07 -3.62 -3.27
N ASP A 48 -0.04 -4.45 -3.28
CA ASP A 48 -0.01 -5.64 -4.12
C ASP A 48 -1.18 -6.60 -3.78
N LEU A 49 -1.44 -6.80 -2.50
CA LEU A 49 -2.58 -7.61 -2.06
C LEU A 49 -3.95 -6.94 -2.30
N MET A 50 -4.01 -5.65 -2.59
CA MET A 50 -5.26 -5.03 -3.05
C MET A 50 -5.70 -5.56 -4.42
N LEU A 51 -4.78 -5.99 -5.29
CA LEU A 51 -5.10 -6.56 -6.59
C LEU A 51 -6.07 -7.73 -6.47
N PRO A 52 -5.73 -8.84 -5.78
CA PRO A 52 -6.69 -9.93 -5.58
C PRO A 52 -7.84 -9.56 -4.65
N LEU A 53 -7.63 -8.72 -3.62
CA LEU A 53 -8.68 -8.32 -2.69
C LEU A 53 -9.80 -7.56 -3.39
N LEU A 54 -9.46 -6.66 -4.30
CA LEU A 54 -10.41 -5.93 -5.15
C LEU A 54 -10.90 -6.73 -6.36
N ARG A 55 -10.48 -7.99 -6.49
CA ARG A 55 -10.86 -8.89 -7.59
C ARG A 55 -10.45 -8.36 -8.96
N PHE A 56 -9.27 -7.74 -9.03
CA PHE A 56 -8.67 -7.28 -10.28
C PHE A 56 -7.84 -8.40 -10.92
N GLU A 57 -6.70 -8.72 -10.33
CA GLU A 57 -5.78 -9.77 -10.80
C GLU A 57 -5.01 -10.38 -9.62
N ALA A 58 -4.14 -11.35 -9.88
CA ALA A 58 -3.27 -11.93 -8.86
C ALA A 58 -2.24 -10.90 -8.36
N ALA A 59 -1.75 -11.10 -7.13
CA ALA A 59 -0.63 -10.34 -6.60
C ALA A 59 0.62 -10.54 -7.48
N LYS A 60 1.39 -9.48 -7.70
CA LYS A 60 2.59 -9.47 -8.56
C LYS A 60 3.85 -9.88 -7.79
N TYR A 61 3.88 -9.57 -6.50
CA TYR A 61 5.03 -9.75 -5.60
C TYR A 61 4.64 -10.46 -4.30
N PRO A 62 4.04 -11.66 -4.37
CA PRO A 62 3.53 -12.36 -3.18
C PRO A 62 4.62 -12.66 -2.14
N GLU A 63 5.90 -12.69 -2.55
CA GLU A 63 7.06 -12.86 -1.68
C GLU A 63 7.28 -11.71 -0.70
N LEU A 64 6.67 -10.54 -0.91
CA LEU A 64 6.77 -9.42 0.01
C LEU A 64 5.93 -9.63 1.28
N LYS A 65 4.88 -10.42 1.20
CA LYS A 65 3.95 -10.65 2.32
C LYS A 65 4.65 -11.20 3.57
N PRO A 66 5.39 -12.33 3.52
CA PRO A 66 6.04 -12.87 4.71
C PRO A 66 7.07 -11.92 5.33
N VAL A 67 7.69 -11.04 4.53
CA VAL A 67 8.72 -10.11 4.98
C VAL A 67 8.13 -8.85 5.62
N PHE A 68 7.09 -8.28 4.99
CA PHE A 68 6.63 -6.93 5.34
C PHE A 68 5.22 -6.88 5.94
N LEU A 69 4.51 -8.02 6.00
CA LEU A 69 3.19 -8.10 6.62
C LEU A 69 3.15 -9.12 7.78
N ASP A 70 3.84 -10.24 7.63
CA ASP A 70 3.79 -11.32 8.61
C ASP A 70 4.96 -11.23 9.62
N SER A 71 5.98 -10.41 9.34
CA SER A 71 7.17 -10.23 10.19
C SER A 71 7.37 -8.75 10.54
N PRO A 72 7.82 -8.43 11.76
CA PRO A 72 8.19 -7.06 12.11
C PRO A 72 9.48 -6.63 11.43
N ASP A 73 9.73 -5.31 11.39
CA ASP A 73 10.98 -4.77 10.85
C ASP A 73 12.20 -5.42 11.53
N LYS A 74 13.23 -5.69 10.76
CA LYS A 74 14.50 -6.32 11.15
C LYS A 74 14.42 -7.81 11.53
N ALA A 75 13.27 -8.44 11.45
CA ALA A 75 13.13 -9.86 11.75
C ALA A 75 13.61 -10.78 10.62
N VAL A 76 13.64 -10.28 9.38
CA VAL A 76 14.09 -11.02 8.19
C VAL A 76 15.37 -10.39 7.66
N GLU A 77 16.44 -11.17 7.56
CA GLU A 77 17.74 -10.68 7.10
C GLU A 77 17.76 -10.39 5.59
N ALA A 78 17.20 -11.29 4.79
CA ALA A 78 17.17 -11.17 3.34
C ALA A 78 15.94 -10.36 2.89
N THR A 79 16.11 -9.06 2.71
CA THR A 79 15.07 -8.17 2.18
C THR A 79 15.46 -7.60 0.83
N PRO A 80 14.49 -7.26 -0.05
CA PRO A 80 14.79 -6.56 -1.29
C PRO A 80 15.50 -5.22 -1.01
N SER A 81 16.36 -4.80 -1.95
CA SER A 81 17.01 -3.49 -1.88
C SER A 81 16.01 -2.34 -2.01
N ALA A 82 16.42 -1.14 -1.59
CA ALA A 82 15.61 0.07 -1.77
C ALA A 82 15.25 0.31 -3.24
N THR A 83 16.18 0.07 -4.17
CA THR A 83 15.94 0.19 -5.61
C THR A 83 14.88 -0.80 -6.10
N GLN A 84 14.95 -2.06 -5.68
CA GLN A 84 13.93 -3.07 -6.01
C GLN A 84 12.56 -2.70 -5.46
N LEU A 85 12.49 -2.30 -4.19
CA LEU A 85 11.23 -1.91 -3.55
C LEU A 85 10.61 -0.67 -4.22
N ARG A 86 11.40 0.33 -4.62
CA ARG A 86 10.91 1.50 -5.36
C ARG A 86 10.30 1.10 -6.72
N GLN A 87 10.96 0.17 -7.42
CA GLN A 87 10.44 -0.32 -8.70
C GLN A 87 9.15 -1.11 -8.52
N GLN A 88 9.09 -2.00 -7.53
CA GLN A 88 7.90 -2.78 -7.20
C GLN A 88 6.74 -1.87 -6.75
N TRP A 89 7.01 -0.86 -5.90
CA TRP A 89 6.05 0.16 -5.51
C TRP A 89 5.42 0.87 -6.72
N LYS A 90 6.25 1.30 -7.65
CA LYS A 90 5.80 1.97 -8.88
C LYS A 90 4.93 1.06 -9.72
N ASP A 91 5.39 -0.16 -10.00
CA ASP A 91 4.68 -1.13 -10.82
C ASP A 91 3.31 -1.50 -10.25
N VAL A 92 3.24 -1.82 -8.96
CA VAL A 92 1.98 -2.14 -8.27
C VAL A 92 0.99 -0.96 -8.34
N ASN A 93 1.46 0.26 -8.07
CA ASN A 93 0.56 1.42 -8.04
C ASN A 93 0.13 1.90 -9.43
N GLU A 94 0.94 1.70 -10.47
CA GLU A 94 0.52 1.90 -11.87
C GLU A 94 -0.59 0.91 -12.23
N THR A 95 -0.42 -0.35 -11.90
CA THR A 95 -1.42 -1.41 -12.14
C THR A 95 -2.73 -1.11 -11.39
N LEU A 96 -2.67 -0.81 -10.10
CA LEU A 96 -3.84 -0.43 -9.31
C LEU A 96 -4.54 0.80 -9.87
N SER A 97 -3.79 1.83 -10.23
CA SER A 97 -4.36 3.08 -10.76
C SER A 97 -5.12 2.85 -12.05
N ASN A 98 -4.60 1.97 -12.92
CA ASN A 98 -5.28 1.60 -14.17
C ASN A 98 -6.60 0.86 -13.89
N HIS A 99 -6.60 -0.11 -12.98
CA HIS A 99 -7.83 -0.83 -12.62
C HIS A 99 -8.84 0.08 -11.95
N ILE A 100 -8.41 0.91 -10.99
CA ILE A 100 -9.28 1.85 -10.26
C ILE A 100 -9.94 2.86 -11.21
N LYS A 101 -9.18 3.38 -12.18
CA LYS A 101 -9.68 4.34 -13.17
C LYS A 101 -10.74 3.74 -14.10
N ASN A 102 -10.59 2.46 -14.43
CA ASN A 102 -11.45 1.79 -15.41
C ASN A 102 -12.59 0.99 -14.75
N LEU A 103 -12.67 0.92 -13.42
CA LEU A 103 -13.74 0.19 -12.75
C LEU A 103 -15.08 0.93 -12.90
N PRO A 104 -16.14 0.28 -13.43
CA PRO A 104 -17.47 0.86 -13.50
C PRO A 104 -18.00 1.30 -12.13
N ALA A 105 -18.81 2.37 -12.10
CA ALA A 105 -19.29 2.95 -10.85
C ALA A 105 -20.04 1.95 -9.97
N ASP A 106 -20.89 1.11 -10.54
CA ASP A 106 -21.68 0.12 -9.80
C ASP A 106 -20.83 -1.00 -9.22
N ASP A 107 -19.70 -1.33 -9.87
CA ASP A 107 -18.80 -2.39 -9.43
C ASP A 107 -18.10 -2.06 -8.11
N TRP A 108 -18.01 -0.77 -7.75
CA TRP A 108 -17.48 -0.36 -6.46
C TRP A 108 -18.29 -0.88 -5.27
N PHE A 109 -19.59 -1.08 -5.46
CA PHE A 109 -20.52 -1.55 -4.44
C PHE A 109 -20.63 -3.08 -4.39
N THR A 110 -19.88 -3.81 -5.23
CA THR A 110 -19.82 -5.27 -5.17
C THR A 110 -18.85 -5.74 -4.07
N ARG A 111 -19.03 -6.99 -3.62
CA ARG A 111 -18.19 -7.57 -2.56
C ARG A 111 -16.71 -7.63 -2.93
N HIS A 112 -15.82 -7.46 -1.96
CA HIS A 112 -14.41 -7.80 -2.11
C HIS A 112 -14.16 -9.31 -1.96
N ALA A 113 -12.92 -9.80 -2.24
CA ALA A 113 -12.63 -11.23 -2.29
C ALA A 113 -12.78 -11.96 -0.95
N ASN A 114 -12.51 -11.27 0.18
CA ASN A 114 -12.44 -11.89 1.51
C ASN A 114 -13.80 -11.86 2.26
N ILE A 115 -14.91 -11.92 1.54
CA ILE A 115 -16.24 -12.08 2.11
C ILE A 115 -17.07 -13.00 1.23
N SER A 116 -17.81 -13.92 1.83
CA SER A 116 -18.76 -14.80 1.12
C SER A 116 -19.95 -14.00 0.57
N GLU A 117 -20.68 -14.57 -0.37
CA GLU A 117 -21.91 -13.93 -0.88
C GLU A 117 -22.98 -13.85 0.20
N GLU A 118 -23.11 -14.91 1.02
CA GLU A 118 -24.07 -14.98 2.13
C GLU A 118 -23.80 -13.89 3.17
N ASP A 119 -22.53 -13.70 3.56
CA ASP A 119 -22.17 -12.68 4.55
C ASP A 119 -22.26 -11.28 3.95
N PHE A 120 -21.99 -11.12 2.66
CA PHE A 120 -22.12 -9.83 2.00
C PHE A 120 -23.57 -9.33 1.97
N ILE A 121 -24.56 -10.21 1.87
CA ILE A 121 -25.99 -9.84 1.99
C ILE A 121 -26.28 -9.21 3.36
N LYS A 122 -25.64 -9.71 4.43
CA LYS A 122 -25.78 -9.20 5.79
C LYS A 122 -24.95 -7.95 6.05
N GLU A 123 -23.82 -7.83 5.37
CA GLU A 123 -22.80 -6.78 5.56
C GLU A 123 -22.43 -6.10 4.21
N PRO A 124 -23.35 -5.41 3.53
CA PRO A 124 -23.13 -4.85 2.19
C PRO A 124 -22.10 -3.71 2.16
N HIS A 125 -21.71 -3.19 3.33
CA HIS A 125 -20.62 -2.23 3.45
C HIS A 125 -19.25 -2.86 3.22
N ARG A 126 -19.10 -4.20 3.25
CA ARG A 126 -17.86 -4.93 2.95
C ARG A 126 -17.66 -5.06 1.45
N ASN A 127 -17.68 -3.93 0.76
CA ASN A 127 -17.56 -3.78 -0.68
C ASN A 127 -16.16 -3.24 -1.06
N ARG A 128 -15.90 -3.19 -2.37
CA ARG A 128 -14.63 -2.70 -2.92
C ARG A 128 -14.37 -1.24 -2.58
N LEU A 129 -15.41 -0.40 -2.53
CA LEU A 129 -15.27 1.02 -2.19
C LEU A 129 -14.76 1.20 -0.77
N ASN A 130 -15.28 0.42 0.18
CA ASN A 130 -14.82 0.46 1.57
C ASN A 130 -13.36 0.02 1.70
N VAL A 131 -12.93 -0.99 0.92
CA VAL A 131 -11.50 -1.36 0.86
C VAL A 131 -10.65 -0.19 0.37
N LEU A 132 -11.03 0.48 -0.71
CA LEU A 132 -10.27 1.62 -1.23
C LEU A 132 -10.19 2.76 -0.21
N LEU A 133 -11.30 3.06 0.48
CA LEU A 133 -11.34 4.06 1.55
C LEU A 133 -10.36 3.72 2.68
N ASP A 134 -10.43 2.50 3.20
CA ASP A 134 -9.57 2.02 4.28
C ASP A 134 -8.08 2.10 3.88
N ARG A 135 -7.74 1.66 2.67
CA ARG A 135 -6.36 1.71 2.16
C ARG A 135 -5.88 3.14 1.90
N THR A 136 -6.76 4.05 1.53
CA THR A 136 -6.44 5.49 1.41
C THR A 136 -6.06 6.08 2.78
N ILE A 137 -6.82 5.75 3.82
CA ILE A 137 -6.54 6.17 5.20
C ILE A 137 -5.23 5.57 5.70
N HIS A 138 -5.03 4.26 5.48
CA HIS A 138 -3.80 3.55 5.86
C HIS A 138 -2.56 4.17 5.21
N LEU A 139 -2.61 4.44 3.91
CA LEU A 139 -1.52 5.12 3.19
C LEU A 139 -1.24 6.51 3.75
N SER A 140 -2.29 7.29 4.04
CA SER A 140 -2.15 8.63 4.61
C SER A 140 -1.45 8.60 5.98
N ASN A 141 -1.76 7.62 6.83
CA ASN A 141 -1.12 7.42 8.13
C ASN A 141 0.39 7.16 7.97
N HIS A 142 0.77 6.19 7.13
CA HIS A 142 2.19 5.88 6.90
C HIS A 142 2.93 7.01 6.18
N ARG A 143 2.27 7.75 5.30
CA ARG A 143 2.85 8.95 4.70
C ARG A 143 3.25 9.98 5.75
N GLY A 144 2.42 10.19 6.77
CA GLY A 144 2.75 11.04 7.91
C GLY A 144 4.01 10.59 8.65
N GLN A 145 4.18 9.28 8.84
CA GLN A 145 5.38 8.70 9.46
C GLN A 145 6.63 8.90 8.59
N LEU A 146 6.53 8.70 7.27
CA LEU A 146 7.66 8.88 6.34
C LEU A 146 8.21 10.32 6.32
N LEU A 147 7.37 11.32 6.58
CA LEU A 147 7.82 12.72 6.67
C LEU A 147 8.81 12.97 7.82
N LEU A 148 8.81 12.12 8.84
CA LEU A 148 9.74 12.23 9.97
C LEU A 148 11.18 11.83 9.59
N LEU A 149 11.38 11.14 8.46
CA LEU A 149 12.70 10.73 7.98
C LEU A 149 13.50 11.90 7.39
N LYS A 150 12.82 12.95 6.91
CA LYS A 150 13.50 14.15 6.40
C LYS A 150 14.15 14.91 7.55
N LYS A 151 15.47 15.19 7.43
CA LYS A 151 16.12 16.15 8.31
C LYS A 151 15.38 17.50 8.21
N LYS A 152 15.03 18.07 9.36
CA LYS A 152 14.69 19.50 9.39
C LYS A 152 15.94 20.27 8.94
N THR A 153 15.86 20.88 7.77
CA THR A 153 16.81 21.93 7.34
C THR A 153 16.65 23.15 8.22
#